data_e48037ebf4ae1703c2f05f9f20100b4a
#
_entry.id   e48037ebf4ae1703c2f05f9f20100b4a
#
_cell.length_a   1.000
_cell.length_b   1.000
_cell.length_c   1.000
_cell.angle_alpha   90.00
_cell.angle_beta   90.00
_cell.angle_gamma   90.00
#
_symmetry.space_group_name_H-M   'P 1'
#
loop_
_entity.id
_entity.type
_entity.pdbx_description
1 polymer ?
#
loop_
_entity_poly.entity_id
_entity_poly.type
_entity_poly.pdbx_seq_one_letter_code
_entity_poly.pdbx_strand_id
1 'polypeptide(L)'
;DETLNSLAEIPWRVYVAVMEGSAAETDGDSNWLAKLTSILAVMVGLILFSSMVAFITSVFEAKLDELRRGRSLVLESDHTLILGFGDRILEVIRELIEANESEPDACIVILAENDKEEMDNIIRDNISDFATTRVITRSGVVTNINNLKKVMAENAKSVIVINSAASWRPENEKTLADALVLKSI
;
A
#
# COMPACT_ATOMS: atom_id res chain seq x y z
N ASP A 1 -23.82 40.46 26.83
CA ASP A 1 -22.81 40.36 25.73
C ASP A 1 -21.38 40.08 26.21
N GLU A 2 -20.96 40.57 27.40
CA GLU A 2 -19.63 40.29 27.97
C GLU A 2 -19.41 38.82 28.31
N THR A 3 -20.43 38.11 28.77
CA THR A 3 -20.33 36.69 29.13
C THR A 3 -20.19 35.77 27.87
N LEU A 4 -20.82 36.14 26.77
CA LEU A 4 -20.68 35.40 25.50
C LEU A 4 -19.31 35.60 24.87
N ASN A 5 -18.76 36.79 24.96
CA ASN A 5 -17.39 37.05 24.48
C ASN A 5 -16.34 36.30 25.33
N SER A 6 -16.52 36.23 26.64
CA SER A 6 -15.62 35.47 27.51
C SER A 6 -15.66 33.97 27.23
N LEU A 7 -16.85 33.41 26.92
CA LEU A 7 -16.99 32.00 26.54
C LEU A 7 -16.33 31.68 25.19
N ALA A 8 -16.39 32.61 24.22
CA ALA A 8 -15.73 32.46 22.92
C ALA A 8 -14.20 32.49 23.02
N GLU A 9 -13.63 33.16 24.04
CA GLU A 9 -12.19 33.19 24.25
C GLU A 9 -11.62 31.92 24.92
N ILE A 10 -12.46 31.12 25.56
CA ILE A 10 -12.01 29.90 26.26
C ILE A 10 -11.27 28.95 25.34
N PRO A 11 -11.76 28.59 24.13
CA PRO A 11 -11.04 27.72 23.20
C PRO A 11 -9.68 28.26 22.79
N TRP A 12 -9.60 29.57 22.57
CA TRP A 12 -8.34 30.22 22.23
C TRP A 12 -7.33 30.15 23.38
N ARG A 13 -7.75 30.43 24.60
CA ARG A 13 -6.89 30.33 25.80
C ARG A 13 -6.40 28.91 26.05
N VAL A 14 -7.28 27.92 25.85
CA VAL A 14 -6.90 26.49 25.96
C VAL A 14 -5.89 26.12 24.88
N TYR A 15 -6.11 26.57 23.65
CA TYR A 15 -5.17 26.33 22.54
C TYR A 15 -3.78 26.91 22.86
N VAL A 16 -3.71 28.17 23.27
CA VAL A 16 -2.45 28.85 23.63
C VAL A 16 -1.77 28.14 24.82
N ALA A 17 -2.50 27.78 25.85
CA ALA A 17 -1.98 27.06 27.00
C ALA A 17 -1.36 25.71 26.64
N VAL A 18 -1.96 24.97 25.70
CA VAL A 18 -1.48 23.67 25.25
C VAL A 18 -0.27 23.80 24.32
N MET A 19 -0.27 24.81 23.42
CA MET A 19 0.77 24.96 22.39
C MET A 19 2.02 25.70 22.91
N GLU A 20 1.86 26.69 23.73
CA GLU A 20 2.98 27.52 24.21
C GLU A 20 3.53 27.08 25.56
N GLY A 21 2.88 26.13 26.25
CA GLY A 21 3.28 25.74 27.60
C GLY A 21 3.18 26.87 28.63
N SER A 22 2.56 28.01 28.23
CA SER A 22 2.45 29.24 29.03
C SER A 22 1.47 29.14 30.21
N ALA A 23 0.84 27.98 30.40
CA ALA A 23 0.04 27.71 31.60
C ALA A 23 0.87 27.84 32.91
N ALA A 24 2.20 27.87 32.78
CA ALA A 24 3.12 28.06 33.93
C ALA A 24 3.37 29.53 34.28
N GLU A 25 3.05 30.47 33.39
CA GLU A 25 3.27 31.93 33.59
C GLU A 25 2.07 32.65 34.18
N THR A 26 1.07 31.93 34.71
CA THR A 26 0.01 32.56 35.50
C THR A 26 0.63 33.15 36.74
N ASP A 27 0.44 34.48 36.90
CA ASP A 27 0.82 35.35 37.98
C ASP A 27 1.18 34.65 39.30
N GLY A 28 2.31 35.06 39.89
CA GLY A 28 2.84 34.50 41.12
C GLY A 28 1.84 34.44 42.31
N ASP A 29 0.70 35.09 42.19
CA ASP A 29 -0.39 35.19 43.19
C ASP A 29 -1.56 34.24 42.97
N SER A 30 -1.50 33.35 41.88
CA SER A 30 -2.62 32.42 41.63
C SER A 30 -2.66 31.32 42.69
N ASN A 31 -3.87 31.00 43.14
CA ASN A 31 -4.15 29.95 44.13
C ASN A 31 -3.58 28.60 43.61
N TRP A 32 -2.96 27.80 44.50
CA TRP A 32 -2.33 26.52 44.18
C TRP A 32 -3.30 25.57 43.43
N LEU A 33 -4.61 25.65 43.68
CA LEU A 33 -5.65 24.90 42.93
C LEU A 33 -5.69 25.30 41.47
N ALA A 34 -5.57 26.59 41.14
CA ALA A 34 -5.52 27.06 39.75
C ALA A 34 -4.31 26.52 39.02
N LYS A 35 -3.14 26.49 39.67
CA LYS A 35 -1.91 25.91 39.13
C LYS A 35 -2.09 24.41 38.86
N LEU A 36 -2.69 23.67 39.78
CA LEU A 36 -2.94 22.25 39.64
C LEU A 36 -3.90 21.95 38.47
N THR A 37 -5.01 22.69 38.36
CA THR A 37 -5.96 22.52 37.25
C THR A 37 -5.33 22.85 35.89
N SER A 38 -4.46 23.85 35.79
CA SER A 38 -3.74 24.19 34.57
C SER A 38 -2.78 23.08 34.16
N ILE A 39 -2.02 22.51 35.10
CA ILE A 39 -1.12 21.38 34.82
C ILE A 39 -1.93 20.17 34.31
N LEU A 40 -3.04 19.84 34.96
CA LEU A 40 -3.90 18.74 34.52
C LEU A 40 -4.48 19.00 33.13
N ALA A 41 -4.92 20.23 32.85
CA ALA A 41 -5.44 20.58 31.53
C ALA A 41 -4.38 20.41 30.41
N VAL A 42 -3.15 20.86 30.66
CA VAL A 42 -2.03 20.69 29.73
C VAL A 42 -1.69 19.20 29.53
N MET A 43 -1.67 18.41 30.61
CA MET A 43 -1.41 16.96 30.51
C MET A 43 -2.49 16.24 29.68
N VAL A 44 -3.76 16.55 29.91
CA VAL A 44 -4.87 16.01 29.13
C VAL A 44 -4.76 16.44 27.66
N GLY A 45 -4.49 17.72 27.41
CA GLY A 45 -4.29 18.23 26.04
C GLY A 45 -3.15 17.53 25.32
N LEU A 46 -2.02 17.31 25.98
CA LEU A 46 -0.87 16.60 25.41
C LEU A 46 -1.20 15.13 25.08
N ILE A 47 -1.94 14.45 25.97
CA ILE A 47 -2.38 13.06 25.72
C ILE A 47 -3.33 13.00 24.53
N LEU A 48 -4.29 13.91 24.45
CA LEU A 48 -5.26 13.97 23.33
C LEU A 48 -4.53 14.26 21.99
N PHE A 49 -3.62 15.23 22.00
CA PHE A 49 -2.83 15.54 20.81
C PHE A 49 -1.97 14.36 20.35
N SER A 50 -1.26 13.73 21.29
CA SER A 50 -0.45 12.55 21.00
C SER A 50 -1.28 11.38 20.45
N SER A 51 -2.47 11.17 21.03
CA SER A 51 -3.41 10.15 20.54
C SER A 51 -3.89 10.44 19.13
N MET A 52 -4.16 11.70 18.81
CA MET A 52 -4.55 12.11 17.46
C MET A 52 -3.43 11.86 16.45
N VAL A 53 -2.20 12.22 16.79
CA VAL A 53 -1.02 11.96 15.93
C VAL A 53 -0.85 10.45 15.73
N ALA A 54 -0.91 9.65 16.79
CA ALA A 54 -0.80 8.20 16.71
C ALA A 54 -1.90 7.58 15.82
N PHE A 55 -3.14 8.06 15.93
CA PHE A 55 -4.24 7.61 15.09
C PHE A 55 -4.00 7.92 13.60
N ILE A 56 -3.58 9.16 13.29
CA ILE A 56 -3.26 9.56 11.91
C ILE A 56 -2.14 8.69 11.36
N THR A 57 -1.06 8.49 12.12
CA THR A 57 0.08 7.63 11.72
C THR A 57 -0.39 6.20 11.44
N SER A 58 -1.20 5.62 12.31
CA SER A 58 -1.74 4.27 12.14
C SER A 58 -2.57 4.12 10.86
N VAL A 59 -3.41 5.12 10.54
CA VAL A 59 -4.20 5.12 9.29
C VAL A 59 -3.29 5.20 8.06
N PHE A 60 -2.24 6.02 8.11
CA PHE A 60 -1.25 6.11 7.04
C PHE A 60 -0.49 4.79 6.85
N GLU A 61 -0.02 4.19 7.94
CA GLU A 61 0.69 2.91 7.90
C GLU A 61 -0.19 1.81 7.31
N ALA A 62 -1.45 1.71 7.74
CA ALA A 62 -2.40 0.75 7.19
C ALA A 62 -2.61 0.95 5.68
N LYS A 63 -2.68 2.21 5.22
CA LYS A 63 -2.85 2.51 3.80
C LYS A 63 -1.60 2.22 2.98
N LEU A 64 -0.42 2.53 3.51
CA LEU A 64 0.85 2.17 2.88
C LEU A 64 1.02 0.65 2.77
N ASP A 65 0.63 -0.09 3.81
CA ASP A 65 0.68 -1.54 3.82
C ASP A 65 -0.26 -2.16 2.78
N GLU A 66 -1.46 -1.61 2.62
CA GLU A 66 -2.39 -2.01 1.56
C GLU A 66 -1.79 -1.81 0.15
N LEU A 67 -1.12 -0.67 -0.08
CA LEU A 67 -0.46 -0.37 -1.35
C LEU A 67 0.76 -1.29 -1.58
N ARG A 68 1.56 -1.54 -0.55
CA ARG A 68 2.72 -2.45 -0.61
C ARG A 68 2.30 -3.88 -0.94
N ARG A 69 1.19 -4.36 -0.42
CA ARG A 69 0.66 -5.70 -0.70
C ARG A 69 0.24 -5.92 -2.17
N GLY A 70 0.31 -4.89 -3.01
CA GLY A 70 0.07 -5.02 -4.46
C GLY A 70 -1.35 -5.48 -4.82
N ARG A 71 -2.35 -5.06 -4.04
CA ARG A 71 -3.76 -5.43 -4.25
C ARG A 71 -4.55 -4.37 -5.03
N SER A 72 -3.90 -3.29 -5.46
CA SER A 72 -4.52 -2.23 -6.24
C SER A 72 -4.84 -2.67 -7.66
N LEU A 73 -5.87 -2.06 -8.25
CA LEU A 73 -6.25 -2.28 -9.64
C LEU A 73 -5.10 -1.88 -10.59
N VAL A 74 -4.87 -2.70 -11.61
CA VAL A 74 -4.02 -2.35 -12.75
C VAL A 74 -4.92 -1.70 -13.80
N LEU A 75 -4.53 -0.57 -14.34
CA LEU A 75 -5.30 0.18 -15.35
C LEU A 75 -4.69 0.05 -16.75
N GLU A 76 -3.77 -0.89 -16.93
CA GLU A 76 -3.10 -1.12 -18.21
C GLU A 76 -3.98 -1.96 -19.15
N SER A 77 -3.92 -1.64 -20.44
CA SER A 77 -4.52 -2.43 -21.53
C SER A 77 -3.43 -2.89 -22.48
N ASP A 78 -3.71 -3.94 -23.25
CA ASP A 78 -2.76 -4.53 -24.21
C ASP A 78 -1.44 -5.00 -23.59
N HIS A 79 -1.47 -5.32 -22.29
CA HIS A 79 -0.31 -5.83 -21.55
C HIS A 79 -0.14 -7.34 -21.71
N THR A 80 1.07 -7.83 -21.48
CA THR A 80 1.33 -9.27 -21.31
C THR A 80 1.11 -9.65 -19.85
N LEU A 81 0.15 -10.53 -19.60
CA LEU A 81 -0.17 -11.01 -18.25
C LEU A 81 0.57 -12.32 -17.97
N ILE A 82 1.34 -12.36 -16.90
CA ILE A 82 2.00 -13.58 -16.40
C ILE A 82 1.30 -14.03 -15.12
N LEU A 83 0.82 -15.26 -15.12
CA LEU A 83 0.18 -15.91 -13.98
C LEU A 83 1.13 -16.90 -13.34
N GLY A 84 1.52 -16.65 -12.09
CA GLY A 84 2.49 -17.41 -11.33
C GLY A 84 3.87 -16.76 -11.28
N PHE A 85 4.67 -17.18 -10.29
CA PHE A 85 6.04 -16.72 -10.06
C PHE A 85 6.89 -17.93 -9.70
N GLY A 86 7.74 -18.37 -10.62
CA GLY A 86 8.57 -19.55 -10.48
C GLY A 86 10.00 -19.33 -11.02
N ASP A 87 10.81 -20.35 -11.00
CA ASP A 87 12.25 -20.28 -11.32
C ASP A 87 12.55 -19.68 -12.70
N ARG A 88 11.63 -19.86 -13.66
CA ARG A 88 11.80 -19.38 -15.03
C ARG A 88 11.28 -17.96 -15.28
N ILE A 89 10.74 -17.31 -14.26
CA ILE A 89 10.13 -15.98 -14.43
C ILE A 89 11.11 -14.94 -15.00
N LEU A 90 12.35 -14.98 -14.54
CA LEU A 90 13.39 -14.03 -14.96
C LEU A 90 13.79 -14.23 -16.43
N GLU A 91 13.83 -15.47 -16.89
CA GLU A 91 14.10 -15.79 -18.30
C GLU A 91 12.98 -15.26 -19.20
N VAL A 92 11.72 -15.55 -18.81
CA VAL A 92 10.54 -15.09 -19.55
C VAL A 92 10.47 -13.57 -19.60
N ILE A 93 10.76 -12.88 -18.48
CA ILE A 93 10.76 -11.41 -18.46
C ILE A 93 11.84 -10.86 -19.41
N ARG A 94 13.05 -11.43 -19.42
CA ARG A 94 14.14 -10.98 -20.33
C ARG A 94 13.76 -11.16 -21.80
N GLU A 95 13.21 -12.31 -22.16
CA GLU A 95 12.75 -12.57 -23.51
C GLU A 95 11.62 -11.60 -23.94
N LEU A 96 10.70 -11.29 -23.02
CA LEU A 96 9.64 -10.33 -23.29
C LEU A 96 10.17 -8.89 -23.40
N ILE A 97 11.18 -8.49 -22.63
CA ILE A 97 11.83 -7.18 -22.76
C ILE A 97 12.47 -7.07 -24.15
N GLU A 98 13.19 -8.10 -24.61
CA GLU A 98 13.80 -8.13 -25.93
C GLU A 98 12.74 -8.10 -27.05
N ALA A 99 11.68 -8.89 -26.91
CA ALA A 99 10.57 -8.90 -27.86
C ALA A 99 9.82 -7.55 -27.95
N ASN A 100 9.77 -6.81 -26.86
CA ASN A 100 9.08 -5.53 -26.74
C ASN A 100 9.98 -4.33 -27.09
N GLU A 101 11.21 -4.51 -27.51
CA GLU A 101 12.16 -3.42 -27.78
C GLU A 101 11.62 -2.39 -28.78
N SER A 102 10.76 -2.84 -29.70
CA SER A 102 10.12 -1.99 -30.71
C SER A 102 8.79 -1.36 -30.23
N GLU A 103 8.28 -1.73 -29.06
CA GLU A 103 7.02 -1.23 -28.52
C GLU A 103 7.30 -0.15 -27.44
N PRO A 104 6.90 1.12 -27.64
CA PRO A 104 7.31 2.21 -26.73
C PRO A 104 6.66 2.16 -25.34
N ASP A 105 5.52 1.49 -25.18
CA ASP A 105 4.76 1.44 -23.94
C ASP A 105 4.42 0.00 -23.49
N ALA A 106 5.32 -0.92 -23.77
CA ALA A 106 5.10 -2.32 -23.41
C ALA A 106 4.96 -2.48 -21.87
N CYS A 107 4.00 -3.28 -21.46
CA CYS A 107 3.74 -3.55 -20.05
C CYS A 107 3.61 -5.05 -19.80
N ILE A 108 4.32 -5.54 -18.80
CA ILE A 108 4.21 -6.90 -18.27
C ILE A 108 3.56 -6.81 -16.90
N VAL A 109 2.45 -7.49 -16.71
CA VAL A 109 1.77 -7.60 -15.42
C VAL A 109 1.93 -9.02 -14.90
N ILE A 110 2.39 -9.16 -13.66
CA ILE A 110 2.63 -10.44 -13.01
C ILE A 110 1.66 -10.58 -11.84
N LEU A 111 0.87 -11.65 -11.84
CA LEU A 111 0.00 -12.02 -10.73
C LEU A 111 0.47 -13.33 -10.13
N ALA A 112 0.83 -13.34 -8.85
CA ALA A 112 1.24 -14.54 -8.12
C ALA A 112 0.86 -14.49 -6.64
N GLU A 113 0.95 -15.64 -5.97
CA GLU A 113 0.66 -15.73 -4.53
C GLU A 113 1.79 -15.18 -3.65
N ASN A 114 2.96 -14.95 -4.23
CA ASN A 114 4.11 -14.36 -3.55
C ASN A 114 3.83 -12.91 -3.10
N ASP A 115 4.57 -12.46 -2.10
CA ASP A 115 4.52 -11.07 -1.69
C ASP A 115 5.05 -10.14 -2.80
N LYS A 116 4.36 -9.00 -2.99
CA LYS A 116 4.73 -8.05 -4.04
C LYS A 116 6.16 -7.53 -3.88
N GLU A 117 6.55 -7.18 -2.66
CA GLU A 117 7.86 -6.61 -2.37
C GLU A 117 8.98 -7.62 -2.63
N GLU A 118 8.73 -8.88 -2.30
CA GLU A 118 9.66 -9.99 -2.61
C GLU A 118 9.82 -10.17 -4.13
N MET A 119 8.71 -10.21 -4.88
CA MET A 119 8.75 -10.30 -6.35
C MET A 119 9.49 -9.12 -6.98
N ASP A 120 9.17 -7.90 -6.56
CA ASP A 120 9.80 -6.68 -7.07
C ASP A 120 11.32 -6.68 -6.80
N ASN A 121 11.76 -7.12 -5.61
CA ASN A 121 13.17 -7.21 -5.26
C ASN A 121 13.89 -8.26 -6.12
N ILE A 122 13.33 -9.47 -6.25
CA ILE A 122 13.93 -10.52 -7.09
C ILE A 122 14.09 -10.05 -8.54
N ILE A 123 13.08 -9.39 -9.11
CA ILE A 123 13.13 -8.90 -10.47
C ILE A 123 14.18 -7.80 -10.60
N ARG A 124 14.22 -6.84 -9.69
CA ARG A 124 15.15 -5.70 -9.72
C ARG A 124 16.59 -6.11 -9.51
N ASP A 125 16.84 -7.09 -8.65
CA ASP A 125 18.20 -7.57 -8.36
C ASP A 125 18.81 -8.37 -9.53
N ASN A 126 17.94 -8.96 -10.38
CA ASN A 126 18.39 -9.82 -11.47
C ASN A 126 18.26 -9.21 -12.87
N ILE A 127 17.49 -8.12 -13.02
CA ILE A 127 17.27 -7.41 -14.27
C ILE A 127 17.61 -5.95 -14.06
N SER A 128 18.73 -5.51 -14.63
CA SER A 128 19.25 -4.15 -14.46
C SER A 128 18.67 -3.16 -15.48
N ASP A 129 18.22 -3.64 -16.63
CA ASP A 129 17.65 -2.80 -17.67
C ASP A 129 16.34 -3.40 -18.20
N PHE A 130 15.29 -2.61 -18.17
CA PHE A 130 13.95 -2.95 -18.63
C PHE A 130 13.63 -2.34 -20.00
N ALA A 131 14.58 -1.61 -20.59
CA ALA A 131 14.41 -0.86 -21.85
C ALA A 131 13.08 -0.05 -21.85
N THR A 132 12.19 -0.31 -22.81
CA THR A 132 10.88 0.34 -22.92
C THR A 132 9.75 -0.37 -22.14
N THR A 133 10.05 -1.52 -21.53
CA THR A 133 9.05 -2.39 -20.90
C THR A 133 8.86 -2.06 -19.42
N ARG A 134 7.62 -1.81 -19.00
CA ARG A 134 7.26 -1.66 -17.60
C ARG A 134 6.84 -3.00 -17.01
N VAL A 135 7.32 -3.33 -15.81
CA VAL A 135 6.95 -4.55 -15.08
C VAL A 135 6.15 -4.19 -13.84
N ILE A 136 4.97 -4.74 -13.72
CA ILE A 136 4.04 -4.48 -12.61
C ILE A 136 3.71 -5.82 -11.93
N THR A 137 4.04 -5.95 -10.66
CA THR A 137 3.72 -7.13 -9.86
C THR A 137 2.46 -6.94 -9.03
N ARG A 138 1.69 -8.00 -8.87
CA ARG A 138 0.49 -8.04 -8.01
C ARG A 138 0.45 -9.34 -7.22
N SER A 139 0.16 -9.22 -5.93
CA SER A 139 0.00 -10.36 -5.04
C SER A 139 -1.45 -10.83 -5.02
N GLY A 140 -1.67 -12.11 -5.27
CA GLY A 140 -3.00 -12.70 -5.25
C GLY A 140 -3.05 -14.11 -5.81
N VAL A 141 -4.08 -14.85 -5.42
CA VAL A 141 -4.34 -16.20 -5.92
C VAL A 141 -4.76 -16.11 -7.38
N VAL A 142 -4.04 -16.80 -8.27
CA VAL A 142 -4.24 -16.76 -9.74
C VAL A 142 -5.57 -17.36 -10.18
N THR A 143 -6.15 -18.26 -9.40
CA THR A 143 -7.46 -18.88 -9.66
C THR A 143 -8.65 -18.04 -9.22
N ASN A 144 -8.42 -16.93 -8.53
CA ASN A 144 -9.47 -16.05 -8.04
C ASN A 144 -9.86 -15.01 -9.09
N ILE A 145 -11.10 -15.09 -9.58
CA ILE A 145 -11.63 -14.21 -10.62
C ILE A 145 -11.55 -12.70 -10.25
N ASN A 146 -11.67 -12.37 -8.95
CA ASN A 146 -11.53 -10.99 -8.51
C ASN A 146 -10.10 -10.48 -8.65
N ASN A 147 -9.10 -11.34 -8.50
CA ASN A 147 -7.71 -10.98 -8.71
C ASN A 147 -7.41 -10.85 -10.21
N LEU A 148 -7.96 -11.72 -11.05
CA LEU A 148 -7.85 -11.61 -12.49
C LEU A 148 -8.49 -10.34 -13.03
N LYS A 149 -9.64 -9.93 -12.50
CA LYS A 149 -10.25 -8.64 -12.82
C LYS A 149 -9.39 -7.45 -12.39
N LYS A 150 -8.69 -7.55 -11.25
CA LYS A 150 -7.77 -6.49 -10.79
C LYS A 150 -6.57 -6.28 -11.70
N VAL A 151 -6.11 -7.32 -12.36
CA VAL A 151 -5.01 -7.25 -13.33
C VAL A 151 -5.50 -7.08 -14.76
N MET A 152 -6.80 -6.79 -14.95
CA MET A 152 -7.42 -6.57 -16.26
C MET A 152 -7.13 -7.70 -17.24
N ALA A 153 -7.29 -8.96 -16.79
CA ALA A 153 -6.98 -10.15 -17.60
C ALA A 153 -7.79 -10.20 -18.93
N GLU A 154 -9.00 -9.61 -18.93
CA GLU A 154 -9.86 -9.50 -20.12
C GLU A 154 -9.25 -8.59 -21.21
N ASN A 155 -8.40 -7.63 -20.81
CA ASN A 155 -7.77 -6.64 -21.68
C ASN A 155 -6.30 -6.97 -21.96
N ALA A 156 -5.83 -8.14 -21.58
CA ALA A 156 -4.45 -8.57 -21.82
C ALA A 156 -4.26 -8.96 -23.30
N LYS A 157 -3.15 -8.52 -23.91
CA LYS A 157 -2.72 -8.91 -25.26
C LYS A 157 -2.38 -10.40 -25.30
N SER A 158 -1.72 -10.90 -24.24
CA SER A 158 -1.33 -12.29 -24.10
C SER A 158 -1.29 -12.71 -22.64
N VAL A 159 -1.53 -14.00 -22.38
CA VAL A 159 -1.47 -14.58 -21.05
C VAL A 159 -0.49 -15.74 -21.03
N ILE A 160 0.49 -15.67 -20.14
CA ILE A 160 1.50 -16.71 -19.92
C ILE A 160 1.27 -17.31 -18.53
N VAL A 161 1.13 -18.63 -18.46
CA VAL A 161 0.98 -19.32 -17.17
C VAL A 161 2.30 -19.99 -16.82
N ILE A 162 2.86 -19.62 -15.67
CA ILE A 162 4.11 -20.18 -15.15
C ILE A 162 3.77 -21.01 -13.90
N ASN A 163 4.26 -22.24 -13.87
CA ASN A 163 4.11 -23.07 -12.69
C ASN A 163 4.95 -22.50 -11.54
N SER A 164 4.28 -22.15 -10.44
CA SER A 164 4.91 -21.60 -9.21
C SER A 164 5.43 -22.69 -8.27
N ALA A 165 5.41 -23.96 -8.66
CA ALA A 165 5.82 -25.06 -7.80
C ALA A 165 7.35 -25.15 -7.72
N ALA A 166 7.93 -24.52 -6.70
CA ALA A 166 9.27 -24.84 -6.17
C ALA A 166 9.28 -26.17 -5.38
N SER A 167 8.18 -26.90 -5.32
CA SER A 167 8.10 -28.21 -4.68
C SER A 167 7.26 -29.16 -5.51
N TRP A 168 7.86 -30.28 -5.81
CA TRP A 168 7.29 -31.43 -6.48
C TRP A 168 5.96 -31.86 -5.82
N ARG A 169 4.86 -31.29 -6.27
CA ARG A 169 3.52 -31.84 -6.13
C ARG A 169 3.05 -32.27 -7.53
N PRO A 170 2.24 -33.30 -7.65
CA PRO A 170 1.82 -33.75 -8.96
C PRO A 170 1.25 -32.58 -9.75
N GLU A 171 1.93 -32.26 -10.82
CA GLU A 171 1.81 -31.06 -11.70
C GLU A 171 0.41 -30.76 -12.22
N ASN A 172 -0.54 -31.68 -12.03
CA ASN A 172 -1.73 -31.69 -12.86
C ASN A 172 -2.93 -30.94 -12.27
N GLU A 173 -3.02 -30.78 -10.94
CA GLU A 173 -4.23 -30.20 -10.34
C GLU A 173 -4.23 -28.66 -10.38
N LYS A 174 -3.10 -28.01 -10.09
CA LYS A 174 -3.04 -26.55 -10.05
C LYS A 174 -3.06 -25.95 -11.46
N THR A 175 -2.29 -26.53 -12.37
CA THR A 175 -2.25 -26.10 -13.78
C THR A 175 -3.59 -26.31 -14.49
N LEU A 176 -4.32 -27.39 -14.18
CA LEU A 176 -5.66 -27.63 -14.69
C LEU A 176 -6.69 -26.64 -14.13
N ALA A 177 -6.59 -26.31 -12.83
CA ALA A 177 -7.45 -25.31 -12.21
C ALA A 177 -7.21 -23.92 -12.83
N ASP A 178 -5.96 -23.54 -13.03
CA ASP A 178 -5.56 -22.27 -13.66
C ASP A 178 -6.06 -22.20 -15.11
N ALA A 179 -5.92 -23.27 -15.88
CA ALA A 179 -6.41 -23.36 -17.27
C ALA A 179 -7.94 -23.30 -17.35
N LEU A 180 -8.66 -23.87 -16.38
CA LEU A 180 -10.12 -23.80 -16.32
C LEU A 180 -10.63 -22.40 -16.03
N VAL A 181 -9.94 -21.65 -15.18
CA VAL A 181 -10.27 -20.25 -14.89
C VAL A 181 -10.06 -19.38 -16.13
N LEU A 182 -8.96 -19.56 -16.86
CA LEU A 182 -8.69 -18.83 -18.11
C LEU A 182 -9.72 -19.10 -19.20
N LYS A 183 -10.30 -20.33 -19.25
CA LYS A 183 -11.37 -20.67 -20.19
C LYS A 183 -12.71 -20.00 -19.85
N SER A 184 -12.88 -19.49 -18.62
CA SER A 184 -14.12 -18.86 -18.16
C SER A 184 -14.12 -17.32 -18.33
N ILE A 185 -13.00 -16.73 -18.76
CA ILE A 185 -12.83 -15.32 -19.11
C ILE A 185 -13.06 -15.17 -20.62
#